data_f3910b99dc4722deecc9ffa1a397160e
#
_entry.id   f3910b99dc4722deecc9ffa1a397160e
#
_cell.length_a   1.000
_cell.length_b   1.000
_cell.length_c   1.000
_cell.angle_alpha   90.00
_cell.angle_beta   90.00
_cell.angle_gamma   90.00
#
_symmetry.space_group_name_H-M   'P 1'
#
loop_
_entity.id
_entity.type
_entity.pdbx_description
1 polymer ?
#
loop_
_entity_poly.entity_id
_entity_poly.type
_entity_poly.pdbx_seq_one_letter_code
_entity_poly.pdbx_strand_id
1 'polypeptide(L)'
;MKCKLKTLSLSLICVLSNAYADNSDFVIQKIRVDGLQRVEMGTVFSYLPVKVGDTLTPNKTDDIIHRLYGTGFFQDVRVEEQGSTLIVDVIERPVISKLTFTGTEEFDKDQLLKSLKNNGLATGLIFDQSILDNAILSIKTEYYNRGLYSVIITPVVTQLERNRVNIEIQISEGSIAKIASIDFVGNKIYSTNQLRKEMYLTTGNWMSWWYKDNQYSSDKLAGDFEKIRAFYLNNGYIDFRLNSAQIQLSPDKQSVFITGNIFEGEQYRFKSIQLDGDYKDIPESALTPLITVKPGQIINQETLNKNIENIKNTMGNYGYAFANVNPVPDVNVKEHTVAYNLFIDPGKKIYIRNVNISGNDKTRDVVIRRELRQEEAALYNSADIKRSKDRLDVLGYFKSTDVTTTPVPGVNDQVDMNVKVVENNTGSINFGVGYAQGQGVILNGGITQSNLFGSGKSASLNASTSALNQSISLSFTDPYYMSNGTSLGYDIYDTAYTPNNAGISPYSTTTLGARVRTSVPVSEFDRINLSLGFENNQISIKQQYIYYNKGIKLFYEI
;
A
#
# COMPACT_ATOMS: atom_id res chain seq x y z
N MET A 1 -38.79 72.49 17.90
CA MET A 1 -38.66 73.55 18.92
C MET A 1 -37.19 73.89 19.06
N LYS A 2 -36.91 75.23 18.93
CA LYS A 2 -35.57 75.85 18.99
C LYS A 2 -35.05 75.87 20.43
N CYS A 3 -33.75 75.68 20.66
CA CYS A 3 -32.98 76.43 21.68
C CYS A 3 -31.49 76.18 21.43
N LYS A 4 -30.83 77.08 20.82
CA LYS A 4 -29.87 78.12 21.14
C LYS A 4 -28.65 77.66 21.96
N LEU A 5 -27.56 77.56 21.29
CA LEU A 5 -26.24 78.19 21.37
C LEU A 5 -25.88 78.87 22.68
N LYS A 6 -24.80 78.46 23.34
CA LYS A 6 -23.87 79.36 24.03
C LYS A 6 -22.45 78.89 23.86
N THR A 7 -21.69 79.66 23.16
CA THR A 7 -20.24 79.64 23.00
C THR A 7 -19.56 79.98 24.34
N LEU A 8 -18.59 79.21 24.76
CA LEU A 8 -17.58 79.63 25.74
C LEU A 8 -16.21 79.28 25.16
N SER A 9 -15.52 80.27 24.69
CA SER A 9 -14.14 80.27 24.29
C SER A 9 -13.24 80.10 25.50
N LEU A 10 -12.47 78.98 25.58
CA LEU A 10 -11.35 78.88 26.51
C LEU A 10 -10.10 78.62 25.70
N SER A 11 -9.26 79.62 25.59
CA SER A 11 -7.95 79.57 24.97
C SER A 11 -7.01 78.71 25.82
N LEU A 12 -6.67 77.48 25.28
CA LEU A 12 -5.65 76.63 25.87
C LEU A 12 -4.36 76.87 25.11
N ILE A 13 -3.41 77.46 25.73
CA ILE A 13 -2.02 77.64 25.29
C ILE A 13 -1.38 76.26 25.25
N CYS A 14 -1.15 75.71 24.04
CA CYS A 14 -0.31 74.56 23.83
C CYS A 14 1.16 74.96 24.00
N VAL A 15 1.75 74.65 25.13
CA VAL A 15 3.20 74.60 25.31
C VAL A 15 3.66 73.32 24.53
N LEU A 16 4.21 73.53 23.34
CA LEU A 16 4.95 72.54 22.62
C LEU A 16 6.26 72.28 23.38
N SER A 17 6.27 71.30 24.30
CA SER A 17 7.51 70.68 24.74
C SER A 17 8.02 69.81 23.61
N ASN A 18 9.01 70.31 22.88
CA ASN A 18 9.87 69.49 22.03
C ASN A 18 10.56 68.51 22.97
N ALA A 19 10.03 67.26 23.04
CA ALA A 19 10.81 66.10 23.50
C ALA A 19 11.83 65.83 22.41
N TYR A 20 13.01 66.39 22.52
CA TYR A 20 14.17 65.86 21.84
C TYR A 20 14.32 64.43 22.35
N ALA A 21 14.06 63.45 21.50
CA ALA A 21 14.56 62.12 21.72
C ALA A 21 16.08 62.22 21.65
N ASP A 22 16.71 62.12 22.82
CA ASP A 22 18.17 62.06 22.95
C ASP A 22 18.60 60.75 22.28
N ASN A 23 19.01 60.84 21.03
CA ASN A 23 19.60 59.77 20.28
C ASN A 23 21.05 59.60 20.77
N SER A 24 21.26 59.37 22.06
CA SER A 24 22.55 58.92 22.56
C SER A 24 22.72 57.46 22.08
N ASP A 25 23.68 57.29 21.19
CA ASP A 25 24.09 55.94 20.72
C ASP A 25 24.37 55.04 21.93
N PHE A 26 23.47 54.08 22.21
CA PHE A 26 23.60 53.15 23.33
C PHE A 26 24.78 52.17 23.05
N VAL A 27 25.87 52.33 23.74
CA VAL A 27 27.02 51.42 23.68
C VAL A 27 26.86 50.32 24.71
N ILE A 28 26.81 49.08 24.26
CA ILE A 28 26.62 47.88 25.07
C ILE A 28 27.87 47.58 25.89
N GLN A 29 27.83 47.81 27.21
CA GLN A 29 28.93 47.44 28.12
C GLN A 29 28.71 46.06 28.74
N LYS A 30 27.46 45.62 28.85
CA LYS A 30 27.11 44.33 29.41
C LYS A 30 25.86 43.81 28.71
N ILE A 31 25.78 42.50 28.49
CA ILE A 31 24.61 41.80 28.01
C ILE A 31 24.13 40.88 29.12
N ARG A 32 22.87 40.98 29.47
CA ARG A 32 22.18 40.10 30.42
C ARG A 32 20.99 39.45 29.72
N VAL A 33 20.85 38.14 29.89
CA VAL A 33 19.72 37.37 29.37
C VAL A 33 18.94 36.86 30.56
N ASP A 34 17.68 37.27 30.65
CA ASP A 34 16.75 36.89 31.72
C ASP A 34 15.66 35.94 31.16
N GLY A 35 15.06 35.10 32.02
CA GLY A 35 13.96 34.20 31.64
C GLY A 35 14.40 32.80 31.15
N LEU A 36 15.70 32.52 31.10
CA LEU A 36 16.20 31.20 30.71
C LEU A 36 15.90 30.14 31.79
N GLN A 37 15.43 28.99 31.38
CA GLN A 37 15.13 27.85 32.25
C GLN A 37 15.87 26.59 31.83
N ARG A 38 16.01 26.35 30.54
CA ARG A 38 16.59 25.14 29.94
C ARG A 38 17.65 25.44 28.89
N VAL A 39 17.47 26.52 28.14
CA VAL A 39 18.45 26.95 27.14
C VAL A 39 19.64 27.54 27.84
N GLU A 40 20.85 27.06 27.52
CA GLU A 40 22.07 27.62 28.11
C GLU A 40 22.33 29.02 27.58
N MET A 41 22.81 29.91 28.47
CA MET A 41 23.16 31.30 28.13
C MET A 41 24.14 31.40 26.95
N GLY A 42 25.10 30.46 26.85
CA GLY A 42 26.03 30.40 25.75
C GLY A 42 25.37 30.16 24.39
N THR A 43 24.29 29.38 24.37
CA THR A 43 23.49 29.15 23.16
C THR A 43 22.84 30.45 22.71
N VAL A 44 22.23 31.21 23.61
CA VAL A 44 21.63 32.50 23.27
C VAL A 44 22.68 33.45 22.69
N PHE A 45 23.84 33.57 23.35
CA PHE A 45 24.94 34.41 22.85
C PHE A 45 25.41 34.05 21.46
N SER A 46 25.37 32.79 21.07
CA SER A 46 25.78 32.35 19.73
C SER A 46 24.86 32.86 18.61
N TYR A 47 23.61 33.17 18.94
CA TYR A 47 22.62 33.71 18.01
C TYR A 47 22.48 35.24 18.04
N LEU A 48 23.04 35.90 19.06
CA LEU A 48 23.00 37.38 19.15
C LEU A 48 23.90 38.01 18.07
N PRO A 49 23.37 38.96 17.27
CA PRO A 49 24.15 39.66 16.25
C PRO A 49 25.02 40.80 16.81
N VAL A 50 25.02 40.96 18.13
CA VAL A 50 25.74 42.04 18.86
C VAL A 50 26.65 41.49 19.93
N LYS A 51 27.72 42.25 20.23
CA LYS A 51 28.71 41.93 21.26
C LYS A 51 28.90 43.12 22.20
N VAL A 52 29.53 42.89 23.35
CA VAL A 52 29.96 43.97 24.24
C VAL A 52 30.93 44.86 23.48
N GLY A 53 30.67 46.19 23.52
CA GLY A 53 31.38 47.23 22.77
C GLY A 53 30.66 47.71 21.51
N ASP A 54 29.61 46.98 21.04
CA ASP A 54 28.80 47.41 19.90
C ASP A 54 27.82 48.53 20.28
N THR A 55 27.50 49.39 19.33
CA THR A 55 26.43 50.37 19.46
C THR A 55 25.10 49.69 19.05
N LEU A 56 24.10 49.74 19.94
CA LEU A 56 22.76 49.29 19.67
C LEU A 56 21.98 50.31 18.83
N THR A 57 21.40 49.89 17.77
CA THR A 57 20.54 50.68 16.90
C THR A 57 19.15 49.98 16.79
N PRO A 58 18.07 50.67 16.45
CA PRO A 58 16.77 50.04 16.27
C PRO A 58 16.80 48.84 15.34
N ASN A 59 17.54 48.93 14.23
CA ASN A 59 17.71 47.83 13.28
C ASN A 59 18.41 46.59 13.91
N LYS A 60 19.38 46.82 14.82
CA LYS A 60 20.04 45.71 15.52
C LYS A 60 19.14 45.09 16.57
N THR A 61 18.28 45.90 17.22
CA THR A 61 17.25 45.37 18.14
C THR A 61 16.26 44.47 17.42
N ASP A 62 15.79 44.88 16.25
CA ASP A 62 14.92 44.04 15.39
C ASP A 62 15.65 42.77 14.97
N ASP A 63 16.92 42.85 14.59
CA ASP A 63 17.73 41.68 14.18
C ASP A 63 17.94 40.71 15.35
N ILE A 64 18.15 41.20 16.58
CA ILE A 64 18.21 40.36 17.80
C ILE A 64 16.91 39.59 17.96
N ILE A 65 15.78 40.29 17.93
CA ILE A 65 14.45 39.69 18.10
C ILE A 65 14.21 38.64 17.00
N HIS A 66 14.43 38.99 15.73
CA HIS A 66 14.20 38.11 14.62
C HIS A 66 15.08 36.83 14.65
N ARG A 67 16.37 36.98 15.00
CA ARG A 67 17.27 35.83 15.10
C ARG A 67 16.92 34.90 16.24
N LEU A 68 16.58 35.44 17.40
CA LEU A 68 16.19 34.61 18.54
C LEU A 68 14.85 33.92 18.30
N TYR A 69 13.85 34.62 17.73
CA TYR A 69 12.60 33.98 17.29
C TYR A 69 12.82 32.91 16.24
N GLY A 70 13.73 33.19 15.30
CA GLY A 70 14.07 32.25 14.22
C GLY A 70 14.67 30.92 14.70
N THR A 71 15.19 30.87 15.94
CA THR A 71 15.65 29.61 16.56
C THR A 71 14.51 28.67 16.92
N GLY A 72 13.28 29.18 17.08
CA GLY A 72 12.14 28.43 17.57
C GLY A 72 12.15 28.10 19.07
N PHE A 73 13.19 28.50 19.82
CA PHE A 73 13.33 28.21 21.26
C PHE A 73 12.42 29.06 22.13
N PHE A 74 12.08 30.26 21.66
CA PHE A 74 11.43 31.27 22.46
C PHE A 74 9.99 31.55 22.00
N GLN A 75 9.11 31.73 22.98
CA GLN A 75 7.73 32.16 22.77
C GLN A 75 7.63 33.67 22.70
N ASP A 76 8.43 34.39 23.52
CA ASP A 76 8.54 35.84 23.55
C ASP A 76 9.99 36.24 23.71
N VAL A 77 10.37 37.36 23.07
CA VAL A 77 11.70 37.97 23.17
C VAL A 77 11.52 39.45 23.25
N ARG A 78 11.98 40.06 24.36
CA ARG A 78 11.98 41.49 24.57
C ARG A 78 13.41 41.96 24.74
N VAL A 79 13.69 43.12 24.22
CA VAL A 79 14.99 43.76 24.32
C VAL A 79 14.80 45.10 25.02
N GLU A 80 15.46 45.26 26.14
CA GLU A 80 15.37 46.45 26.96
C GLU A 80 16.75 47.04 27.21
N GLU A 81 16.84 48.36 27.36
CA GLU A 81 18.04 49.11 27.68
C GLU A 81 17.99 49.59 29.12
N GLN A 82 18.92 49.20 29.96
CA GLN A 82 19.02 49.67 31.33
C GLN A 82 20.43 50.20 31.64
N GLY A 83 20.57 51.52 31.65
CA GLY A 83 21.89 52.17 31.82
C GLY A 83 22.80 51.87 30.66
N SER A 84 23.84 51.05 30.84
CA SER A 84 24.78 50.56 29.79
C SER A 84 24.65 49.05 29.56
N THR A 85 23.55 48.45 30.10
CA THR A 85 23.33 47.00 29.99
C THR A 85 22.18 46.72 29.00
N LEU A 86 22.46 45.88 28.02
CA LEU A 86 21.42 45.30 27.15
C LEU A 86 20.78 44.12 27.87
N ILE A 87 19.52 44.19 28.13
CA ILE A 87 18.71 43.09 28.72
C ILE A 87 17.93 42.45 27.62
N VAL A 88 18.11 41.13 27.45
CA VAL A 88 17.30 40.30 26.57
C VAL A 88 16.45 39.41 27.44
N ASP A 89 15.17 39.75 27.58
CA ASP A 89 14.19 38.99 28.35
C ASP A 89 13.48 38.01 27.44
N VAL A 90 13.55 36.73 27.77
CA VAL A 90 13.01 35.66 26.92
C VAL A 90 12.04 34.77 27.68
N ILE A 91 11.01 34.33 27.00
CA ILE A 91 10.14 33.24 27.47
C ILE A 91 10.38 32.04 26.62
N GLU A 92 10.96 31.00 27.22
CA GLU A 92 11.23 29.75 26.51
C GLU A 92 9.95 28.99 26.15
N ARG A 93 9.89 28.41 24.95
CA ARG A 93 8.86 27.44 24.59
C ARG A 93 9.06 26.14 25.36
N PRO A 94 8.00 25.52 25.91
CA PRO A 94 8.13 24.26 26.62
C PRO A 94 8.49 23.13 25.68
N VAL A 95 9.02 22.03 26.25
CA VAL A 95 9.33 20.79 25.52
C VAL A 95 8.26 19.75 25.81
N ILE A 96 7.90 19.01 24.77
CA ILE A 96 6.93 17.91 24.87
C ILE A 96 7.57 16.75 25.65
N SER A 97 7.08 16.51 26.85
CA SER A 97 7.51 15.40 27.70
C SER A 97 6.82 14.10 27.29
N LYS A 98 5.53 14.16 26.97
CA LYS A 98 4.73 13.02 26.57
C LYS A 98 3.65 13.46 25.59
N LEU A 99 3.42 12.62 24.57
CA LEU A 99 2.34 12.80 23.58
C LEU A 99 1.56 11.49 23.51
N THR A 100 0.25 11.55 23.75
CA THR A 100 -0.62 10.37 23.80
C THR A 100 -1.95 10.62 23.13
N PHE A 101 -2.55 9.54 22.62
CA PHE A 101 -3.91 9.50 22.09
C PHE A 101 -4.82 8.64 22.96
N THR A 102 -6.06 9.09 23.15
CA THR A 102 -7.12 8.33 23.79
C THR A 102 -8.39 8.35 22.93
N GLY A 103 -9.15 7.25 22.91
CA GLY A 103 -10.42 7.17 22.18
C GLY A 103 -10.29 6.92 20.67
N THR A 104 -9.13 6.50 20.16
CA THR A 104 -8.97 6.11 18.76
C THR A 104 -9.29 4.62 18.57
N GLU A 105 -10.25 4.30 17.71
CA GLU A 105 -10.64 2.94 17.30
C GLU A 105 -10.36 2.70 15.81
N GLU A 106 -10.58 3.72 14.97
CA GLU A 106 -10.42 3.65 13.51
C GLU A 106 -8.95 3.74 13.07
N PHE A 107 -8.12 4.47 13.82
CA PHE A 107 -6.71 4.65 13.50
C PHE A 107 -5.81 3.99 14.53
N ASP A 108 -4.75 3.36 14.05
CA ASP A 108 -3.67 2.85 14.90
C ASP A 108 -2.90 4.02 15.54
N LYS A 109 -2.70 3.93 16.88
CA LYS A 109 -2.04 4.99 17.66
C LYS A 109 -0.60 5.24 17.22
N ASP A 110 0.13 4.19 16.86
CA ASP A 110 1.53 4.30 16.46
C ASP A 110 1.65 4.99 15.10
N GLN A 111 0.70 4.74 14.19
CA GLN A 111 0.63 5.45 12.91
C GLN A 111 0.33 6.94 13.10
N LEU A 112 -0.60 7.30 13.98
CA LEU A 112 -0.90 8.69 14.30
C LEU A 112 0.32 9.39 14.93
N LEU A 113 0.99 8.76 15.88
CA LEU A 113 2.21 9.29 16.50
C LEU A 113 3.32 9.50 15.48
N LYS A 114 3.50 8.57 14.54
CA LYS A 114 4.48 8.69 13.46
C LYS A 114 4.15 9.83 12.51
N SER A 115 2.87 10.02 12.17
CA SER A 115 2.40 11.15 11.36
C SER A 115 2.66 12.49 12.05
N LEU A 116 2.36 12.60 13.35
CA LEU A 116 2.64 13.79 14.13
C LEU A 116 4.13 14.12 14.19
N LYS A 117 4.98 13.09 14.37
CA LYS A 117 6.45 13.25 14.37
C LYS A 117 6.97 13.84 13.07
N ASN A 118 6.44 13.39 11.93
CA ASN A 118 6.81 13.92 10.62
C ASN A 118 6.40 15.40 10.44
N ASN A 119 5.36 15.84 11.16
CA ASN A 119 4.87 17.22 11.19
C ASN A 119 5.49 18.07 12.31
N GLY A 120 6.54 17.58 12.98
CA GLY A 120 7.26 18.34 14.00
C GLY A 120 6.67 18.26 15.41
N LEU A 121 5.72 17.35 15.67
CA LEU A 121 5.11 17.15 16.98
C LEU A 121 5.48 15.77 17.54
N ALA A 122 6.47 15.72 18.43
CA ALA A 122 6.90 14.48 19.06
C ALA A 122 7.50 14.72 20.45
N THR A 123 7.56 13.68 21.27
CA THR A 123 8.24 13.71 22.55
C THR A 123 9.71 14.14 22.36
N GLY A 124 10.15 15.10 23.17
CA GLY A 124 11.49 15.69 23.11
C GLY A 124 11.62 16.89 22.19
N LEU A 125 10.62 17.21 21.36
CA LEU A 125 10.61 18.42 20.54
C LEU A 125 10.00 19.61 21.29
N ILE A 126 10.30 20.81 20.79
CA ILE A 126 9.74 22.06 21.31
C ILE A 126 8.27 22.11 20.97
N PHE A 127 7.46 22.48 21.93
CA PHE A 127 6.02 22.64 21.73
C PHE A 127 5.71 23.97 21.07
N ASP A 128 4.94 23.91 20.00
CA ASP A 128 4.33 25.06 19.34
C ASP A 128 2.84 24.82 19.16
N GLN A 129 2.03 25.76 19.66
CA GLN A 129 0.57 25.66 19.60
C GLN A 129 0.06 25.60 18.15
N SER A 130 0.68 26.36 17.24
CA SER A 130 0.27 26.38 15.83
C SER A 130 0.49 25.04 15.13
N ILE A 131 1.59 24.35 15.49
CA ILE A 131 1.87 22.98 14.98
C ILE A 131 0.80 22.01 15.51
N LEU A 132 0.45 22.11 16.79
CA LEU A 132 -0.61 21.27 17.38
C LEU A 132 -1.96 21.52 16.70
N ASP A 133 -2.35 22.78 16.52
CA ASP A 133 -3.63 23.13 15.91
C ASP A 133 -3.72 22.64 14.46
N ASN A 134 -2.65 22.80 13.67
CA ASN A 134 -2.54 22.29 12.31
C ASN A 134 -2.60 20.75 12.28
N ALA A 135 -1.93 20.10 13.23
CA ALA A 135 -1.96 18.65 13.35
C ALA A 135 -3.36 18.12 13.67
N ILE A 136 -4.09 18.78 14.57
CA ILE A 136 -5.48 18.46 14.90
C ILE A 136 -6.38 18.62 13.67
N LEU A 137 -6.21 19.72 12.92
CA LEU A 137 -6.97 19.94 11.68
C LEU A 137 -6.70 18.86 10.65
N SER A 138 -5.44 18.44 10.50
CA SER A 138 -5.05 17.36 9.59
C SER A 138 -5.67 16.01 10.01
N ILE A 139 -5.60 15.67 11.30
CA ILE A 139 -6.23 14.46 11.84
C ILE A 139 -7.74 14.50 11.61
N LYS A 140 -8.39 15.63 11.90
CA LYS A 140 -9.83 15.82 11.70
C LYS A 140 -10.24 15.64 10.25
N THR A 141 -9.43 16.14 9.31
CA THR A 141 -9.66 15.95 7.88
C THR A 141 -9.58 14.48 7.50
N GLU A 142 -8.64 13.73 8.08
CA GLU A 142 -8.50 12.31 7.84
C GLU A 142 -9.71 11.51 8.35
N TYR A 143 -10.25 11.87 9.53
CA TYR A 143 -11.51 11.31 10.01
C TYR A 143 -12.68 11.62 9.07
N TYR A 144 -12.75 12.85 8.55
CA TYR A 144 -13.78 13.23 7.59
C TYR A 144 -13.69 12.46 6.27
N ASN A 145 -12.48 12.18 5.78
CA ASN A 145 -12.24 11.35 4.60
C ASN A 145 -12.79 9.93 4.78
N ARG A 146 -12.82 9.45 6.03
CA ARG A 146 -13.41 8.14 6.38
C ARG A 146 -14.89 8.21 6.77
N GLY A 147 -15.52 9.38 6.65
CA GLY A 147 -16.95 9.56 6.94
C GLY A 147 -17.30 9.80 8.41
N LEU A 148 -16.32 10.01 9.27
CA LEU A 148 -16.53 10.28 10.70
C LEU A 148 -16.71 11.78 10.95
N TYR A 149 -17.79 12.34 10.43
CA TYR A 149 -18.07 13.79 10.48
C TYR A 149 -18.44 14.32 11.88
N SER A 150 -18.78 13.43 12.79
CA SER A 150 -19.12 13.74 14.18
C SER A 150 -17.92 13.72 15.11
N VAL A 151 -16.71 13.49 14.59
CA VAL A 151 -15.50 13.42 15.41
C VAL A 151 -15.26 14.72 16.17
N ILE A 152 -14.96 14.57 17.45
CA ILE A 152 -14.52 15.63 18.34
C ILE A 152 -13.10 15.32 18.78
N ILE A 153 -12.17 16.24 18.54
CA ILE A 153 -10.77 16.11 18.90
C ILE A 153 -10.45 17.24 19.86
N THR A 154 -10.09 16.89 21.08
CA THR A 154 -9.80 17.85 22.15
C THR A 154 -8.36 17.65 22.62
N PRO A 155 -7.43 18.57 22.33
CA PRO A 155 -6.10 18.52 22.90
C PRO A 155 -6.13 19.02 24.35
N VAL A 156 -5.51 18.27 25.23
CA VAL A 156 -5.29 18.65 26.63
C VAL A 156 -3.79 18.85 26.84
N VAL A 157 -3.37 20.09 27.00
CA VAL A 157 -1.97 20.45 27.24
C VAL A 157 -1.80 20.73 28.73
N THR A 158 -1.01 19.91 29.41
CA THR A 158 -0.73 20.02 30.84
C THR A 158 0.72 20.49 31.02
N GLN A 159 0.89 21.62 31.70
CA GLN A 159 2.21 22.13 32.05
C GLN A 159 2.84 21.29 33.16
N LEU A 160 4.13 21.04 33.06
CA LEU A 160 4.95 20.33 34.03
C LEU A 160 6.11 21.21 34.49
N GLU A 161 6.73 20.81 35.59
CA GLU A 161 7.99 21.43 36.06
C GLU A 161 9.09 21.43 35.00
N ARG A 162 10.02 22.35 35.09
CA ARG A 162 11.16 22.54 34.19
C ARG A 162 10.77 22.79 32.74
N ASN A 163 9.78 23.67 32.54
CA ASN A 163 9.30 24.12 31.22
C ASN A 163 9.01 22.96 30.24
N ARG A 164 8.23 21.97 30.71
CA ARG A 164 7.76 20.82 29.91
C ARG A 164 6.25 20.79 29.83
N VAL A 165 5.74 20.13 28.81
CA VAL A 165 4.30 19.88 28.64
C VAL A 165 4.01 18.41 28.33
N ASN A 166 2.90 17.92 28.85
CA ASN A 166 2.26 16.71 28.38
C ASN A 166 1.11 17.09 27.47
N ILE A 167 0.98 16.39 26.36
CA ILE A 167 -0.11 16.58 25.41
C ILE A 167 -0.88 15.26 25.34
N GLU A 168 -2.14 15.31 25.67
CA GLU A 168 -3.10 14.24 25.48
C GLU A 168 -4.14 14.68 24.46
N ILE A 169 -4.22 13.97 23.33
CA ILE A 169 -5.21 14.21 22.29
C ILE A 169 -6.36 13.25 22.52
N GLN A 170 -7.45 13.77 23.07
CA GLN A 170 -8.67 13.00 23.35
C GLN A 170 -9.57 13.05 22.11
N ILE A 171 -9.94 11.87 21.61
CA ILE A 171 -10.75 11.71 20.40
C ILE A 171 -12.04 11.01 20.78
N SER A 172 -13.16 11.57 20.33
CA SER A 172 -14.47 10.92 20.33
C SER A 172 -14.89 10.80 18.87
N GLU A 173 -14.77 9.59 18.31
CA GLU A 173 -14.92 9.37 16.86
C GLU A 173 -16.36 9.53 16.37
N GLY A 174 -17.32 9.15 17.19
CA GLY A 174 -18.74 9.11 16.80
C GLY A 174 -19.05 7.95 15.88
N SER A 175 -20.04 8.11 14.99
CA SER A 175 -20.45 7.08 14.03
C SER A 175 -20.07 7.48 12.59
N ILE A 176 -19.73 6.48 11.77
CA ILE A 176 -19.49 6.69 10.34
C ILE A 176 -20.81 7.06 9.66
N ALA A 177 -20.79 8.13 8.88
CA ALA A 177 -21.97 8.57 8.12
C ALA A 177 -22.31 7.56 7.02
N LYS A 178 -23.61 7.22 6.92
CA LYS A 178 -24.12 6.27 5.94
C LYS A 178 -24.59 7.00 4.69
N ILE A 179 -24.43 6.35 3.55
CA ILE A 179 -24.90 6.89 2.28
C ILE A 179 -26.40 6.72 2.19
N ALA A 180 -27.12 7.83 2.15
CA ALA A 180 -28.58 7.88 2.01
C ALA A 180 -29.01 7.85 0.54
N SER A 181 -28.31 8.60 -0.34
CA SER A 181 -28.53 8.54 -1.78
C SER A 181 -27.24 8.75 -2.57
N ILE A 182 -27.24 8.18 -3.77
CA ILE A 182 -26.25 8.43 -4.81
C ILE A 182 -27.02 8.76 -6.07
N ASP A 183 -26.91 9.97 -6.55
CA ASP A 183 -27.66 10.43 -7.70
C ASP A 183 -26.71 11.01 -8.77
N PHE A 184 -27.15 10.93 -10.03
CA PHE A 184 -26.41 11.50 -11.16
C PHE A 184 -27.29 12.50 -11.89
N VAL A 185 -26.69 13.61 -12.28
CA VAL A 185 -27.31 14.66 -13.09
C VAL A 185 -26.55 14.76 -14.40
N GLY A 186 -27.29 14.82 -15.51
CA GLY A 186 -26.71 14.83 -16.87
C GLY A 186 -26.67 13.46 -17.55
N ASN A 187 -26.98 12.39 -16.83
CA ASN A 187 -27.09 11.02 -17.36
C ASN A 187 -28.40 10.86 -18.15
N LYS A 188 -28.27 10.74 -19.47
CA LYS A 188 -29.41 10.52 -20.39
C LYS A 188 -29.40 9.11 -20.99
N ILE A 189 -28.22 8.53 -21.16
CA ILE A 189 -27.98 7.26 -21.86
C ILE A 189 -28.07 6.10 -20.86
N TYR A 190 -27.38 6.21 -19.73
CA TYR A 190 -27.43 5.21 -18.67
C TYR A 190 -28.21 5.74 -17.48
N SER A 191 -29.14 4.95 -17.00
CA SER A 191 -29.92 5.30 -15.81
C SER A 191 -29.02 5.35 -14.55
N THR A 192 -29.42 6.16 -13.56
CA THR A 192 -28.76 6.21 -12.25
C THR A 192 -28.59 4.82 -11.64
N ASN A 193 -29.57 3.92 -11.81
CA ASN A 193 -29.49 2.55 -11.29
C ASN A 193 -28.45 1.70 -12.01
N GLN A 194 -28.19 1.93 -13.28
CA GLN A 194 -27.10 1.25 -14.02
C GLN A 194 -25.75 1.74 -13.53
N LEU A 195 -25.57 3.07 -13.38
CA LEU A 195 -24.33 3.66 -12.89
C LEU A 195 -24.01 3.23 -11.45
N ARG A 196 -25.02 3.14 -10.58
CA ARG A 196 -24.82 2.64 -9.20
C ARG A 196 -24.30 1.20 -9.15
N LYS A 197 -24.60 0.36 -10.13
CA LYS A 197 -24.11 -1.03 -10.18
C LYS A 197 -22.60 -1.10 -10.45
N GLU A 198 -22.04 -0.09 -11.09
CA GLU A 198 -20.59 0.01 -11.34
C GLU A 198 -19.81 0.50 -10.11
N MET A 199 -20.51 1.03 -9.10
CA MET A 199 -19.92 1.55 -7.87
C MET A 199 -19.76 0.45 -6.81
N TYR A 200 -18.72 0.59 -5.98
CA TYR A 200 -18.57 -0.18 -4.75
C TYR A 200 -19.50 0.33 -3.65
N LEU A 201 -19.61 1.66 -3.54
CA LEU A 201 -20.47 2.32 -2.55
C LEU A 201 -21.94 2.18 -2.92
N THR A 202 -22.76 1.85 -1.93
CA THR A 202 -24.20 1.64 -2.10
C THR A 202 -25.00 2.43 -1.06
N THR A 203 -26.31 2.56 -1.27
CA THR A 203 -27.23 3.11 -0.26
C THR A 203 -27.56 2.10 0.85
N GLY A 204 -26.97 0.92 0.77
CA GLY A 204 -27.13 -0.16 1.74
C GLY A 204 -28.17 -1.19 1.37
N ASN A 205 -27.88 -2.42 1.75
CA ASN A 205 -28.77 -3.58 1.67
C ASN A 205 -28.62 -4.43 2.95
N TRP A 206 -29.32 -5.55 3.05
CA TRP A 206 -29.29 -6.42 4.24
C TRP A 206 -27.89 -6.98 4.56
N MET A 207 -26.97 -7.04 3.59
CA MET A 207 -25.57 -7.49 3.78
C MET A 207 -24.59 -6.36 4.07
N SER A 208 -25.01 -5.09 4.00
CA SER A 208 -24.11 -3.93 4.20
C SER A 208 -23.52 -3.86 5.62
N TRP A 209 -24.14 -4.54 6.60
CA TRP A 209 -23.55 -4.69 7.94
C TRP A 209 -22.25 -5.51 7.92
N TRP A 210 -22.08 -6.40 6.93
CA TRP A 210 -20.87 -7.21 6.75
C TRP A 210 -19.85 -6.52 5.83
N TYR A 211 -20.31 -6.07 4.64
CA TYR A 211 -19.43 -5.47 3.63
C TYR A 211 -19.09 -4.01 3.90
N LYS A 212 -19.84 -3.31 4.77
CA LYS A 212 -19.67 -1.88 5.07
C LYS A 212 -19.65 -0.99 3.81
N ASP A 213 -20.38 -1.40 2.76
CA ASP A 213 -20.45 -0.76 1.45
C ASP A 213 -21.31 0.50 1.45
N ASN A 214 -22.13 0.70 2.50
CA ASN A 214 -22.95 1.89 2.72
C ASN A 214 -22.27 2.93 3.63
N GLN A 215 -21.04 2.71 4.04
CA GLN A 215 -20.27 3.66 4.82
C GLN A 215 -19.49 4.59 3.89
N TYR A 216 -19.68 5.90 4.08
CA TYR A 216 -19.00 6.89 3.27
C TYR A 216 -17.48 6.85 3.47
N SER A 217 -16.76 6.93 2.36
CA SER A 217 -15.32 7.15 2.31
C SER A 217 -14.98 7.94 1.07
N SER A 218 -14.21 9.00 1.22
CA SER A 218 -13.77 9.87 0.12
C SER A 218 -12.95 9.11 -0.91
N ASP A 219 -12.03 8.24 -0.46
CA ASP A 219 -11.17 7.45 -1.35
C ASP A 219 -11.97 6.42 -2.16
N LYS A 220 -12.93 5.75 -1.51
CA LYS A 220 -13.82 4.82 -2.20
C LYS A 220 -14.70 5.53 -3.23
N LEU A 221 -15.21 6.71 -2.88
CA LEU A 221 -16.02 7.52 -3.79
C LEU A 221 -15.21 7.98 -5.00
N ALA A 222 -13.98 8.46 -4.79
CA ALA A 222 -13.09 8.82 -5.89
C ALA A 222 -12.80 7.61 -6.80
N GLY A 223 -12.52 6.44 -6.22
CA GLY A 223 -12.36 5.19 -6.97
C GLY A 223 -13.61 4.79 -7.75
N ASP A 224 -14.79 5.01 -7.19
CA ASP A 224 -16.06 4.70 -7.86
C ASP A 224 -16.34 5.65 -9.04
N PHE A 225 -16.01 6.93 -8.91
CA PHE A 225 -16.10 7.85 -10.04
C PHE A 225 -15.12 7.50 -11.17
N GLU A 226 -13.92 7.01 -10.84
CA GLU A 226 -13.00 6.50 -11.87
C GLU A 226 -13.52 5.23 -12.54
N LYS A 227 -14.22 4.33 -11.81
CA LYS A 227 -14.90 3.18 -12.44
C LYS A 227 -16.01 3.62 -13.39
N ILE A 228 -16.82 4.62 -13.00
CA ILE A 228 -17.85 5.18 -13.88
C ILE A 228 -17.20 5.79 -15.12
N ARG A 229 -16.11 6.53 -14.96
CA ARG A 229 -15.36 7.05 -16.08
C ARG A 229 -14.86 5.94 -17.00
N ALA A 230 -14.24 4.91 -16.45
CA ALA A 230 -13.79 3.74 -17.20
C ALA A 230 -14.96 3.04 -17.92
N PHE A 231 -16.12 2.90 -17.24
CA PHE A 231 -17.33 2.33 -17.83
C PHE A 231 -17.76 3.11 -19.07
N TYR A 232 -17.84 4.45 -19.02
CA TYR A 232 -18.19 5.26 -20.18
C TYR A 232 -17.15 5.16 -21.29
N LEU A 233 -15.86 5.25 -20.97
CA LEU A 233 -14.76 5.14 -21.94
C LEU A 233 -14.73 3.74 -22.60
N ASN A 234 -15.06 2.68 -21.86
CA ASN A 234 -15.16 1.32 -22.39
C ASN A 234 -16.42 1.08 -23.25
N ASN A 235 -17.40 1.95 -23.15
CA ASN A 235 -18.61 1.96 -23.99
C ASN A 235 -18.57 3.04 -25.09
N GLY A 236 -17.42 3.62 -25.38
CA GLY A 236 -17.18 4.52 -26.51
C GLY A 236 -17.46 6.00 -26.27
N TYR A 237 -17.78 6.40 -25.05
CA TYR A 237 -18.04 7.80 -24.71
C TYR A 237 -16.73 8.50 -24.32
N ILE A 238 -15.90 8.81 -25.30
CA ILE A 238 -14.54 9.34 -25.09
C ILE A 238 -14.53 10.76 -24.50
N ASP A 239 -15.60 11.53 -24.71
CA ASP A 239 -15.77 12.88 -24.18
C ASP A 239 -16.39 12.91 -22.78
N PHE A 240 -16.60 11.76 -22.15
CA PHE A 240 -17.16 11.69 -20.80
C PHE A 240 -16.36 12.51 -19.80
N ARG A 241 -17.06 13.30 -19.00
CA ARG A 241 -16.48 14.12 -17.93
C ARG A 241 -17.38 14.10 -16.69
N LEU A 242 -16.75 13.96 -15.54
CA LEU A 242 -17.35 14.30 -14.25
C LEU A 242 -17.09 15.78 -13.99
N ASN A 243 -18.12 16.62 -14.13
CA ASN A 243 -17.99 18.06 -13.95
C ASN A 243 -17.83 18.45 -12.47
N SER A 244 -18.59 17.81 -11.61
CA SER A 244 -18.48 18.00 -10.15
C SER A 244 -19.09 16.81 -9.39
N ALA A 245 -18.58 16.57 -8.20
CA ALA A 245 -19.17 15.69 -7.20
C ALA A 245 -19.59 16.54 -6.00
N GLN A 246 -20.88 16.58 -5.72
CA GLN A 246 -21.42 17.29 -4.56
C GLN A 246 -21.75 16.29 -3.47
N ILE A 247 -21.26 16.59 -2.26
CA ILE A 247 -21.48 15.77 -1.07
C ILE A 247 -22.22 16.65 -0.07
N GLN A 248 -23.43 16.27 0.26
CA GLN A 248 -24.25 16.95 1.25
C GLN A 248 -24.39 16.08 2.49
N LEU A 249 -24.23 16.69 3.66
CA LEU A 249 -24.33 16.02 4.94
C LEU A 249 -25.65 16.40 5.60
N SER A 250 -26.34 15.42 6.19
CA SER A 250 -27.51 15.69 7.02
C SER A 250 -27.16 16.53 8.26
N PRO A 251 -28.10 17.28 8.85
CA PRO A 251 -27.84 18.10 10.03
C PRO A 251 -27.30 17.33 11.23
N ASP A 252 -27.68 16.08 11.39
CA ASP A 252 -27.21 15.14 12.43
C ASP A 252 -25.86 14.49 12.11
N LYS A 253 -25.28 14.79 10.92
CA LYS A 253 -24.01 14.25 10.42
C LYS A 253 -23.96 12.71 10.28
N GLN A 254 -25.11 12.05 10.23
CA GLN A 254 -25.19 10.60 10.15
C GLN A 254 -25.49 10.09 8.73
N SER A 255 -25.94 10.97 7.83
CA SER A 255 -26.32 10.62 6.47
C SER A 255 -25.62 11.51 5.45
N VAL A 256 -25.18 10.89 4.36
CA VAL A 256 -24.50 11.55 3.23
C VAL A 256 -25.32 11.36 1.97
N PHE A 257 -25.55 12.45 1.24
CA PHE A 257 -26.18 12.48 -0.08
C PHE A 257 -25.13 12.85 -1.10
N ILE A 258 -24.96 12.02 -2.13
CA ILE A 258 -23.93 12.18 -3.15
C ILE A 258 -24.62 12.49 -4.47
N THR A 259 -24.19 13.57 -5.15
CA THR A 259 -24.69 13.93 -6.48
C THR A 259 -23.52 14.13 -7.42
N GLY A 260 -23.38 13.25 -8.41
CA GLY A 260 -22.42 13.37 -9.51
C GLY A 260 -23.02 14.14 -10.68
N ASN A 261 -22.44 15.28 -11.05
CA ASN A 261 -22.80 16.01 -12.26
C ASN A 261 -21.90 15.56 -13.40
N ILE A 262 -22.47 14.87 -14.40
CA ILE A 262 -21.73 14.27 -15.49
C ILE A 262 -22.11 14.85 -16.84
N PHE A 263 -21.21 14.77 -17.79
CA PHE A 263 -21.43 14.98 -19.19
C PHE A 263 -21.04 13.70 -19.94
N GLU A 264 -21.99 13.07 -20.62
CA GLU A 264 -21.79 11.75 -21.23
C GLU A 264 -21.04 11.83 -22.57
N GLY A 265 -21.29 12.88 -23.36
CA GLY A 265 -20.78 13.01 -24.72
C GLY A 265 -21.51 12.12 -25.73
N GLU A 266 -20.93 11.96 -26.91
CA GLU A 266 -21.42 11.08 -27.98
C GLU A 266 -20.64 9.76 -27.98
N GLN A 267 -21.27 8.69 -28.53
CA GLN A 267 -20.62 7.39 -28.65
C GLN A 267 -19.79 7.30 -29.92
N TYR A 268 -18.51 6.97 -29.78
CA TYR A 268 -17.55 6.85 -30.88
C TYR A 268 -17.23 5.39 -31.21
N ARG A 269 -16.83 5.18 -32.47
CA ARG A 269 -16.40 3.88 -33.00
C ARG A 269 -14.98 3.96 -33.54
N PHE A 270 -14.26 2.86 -33.52
CA PHE A 270 -12.96 2.76 -34.17
C PHE A 270 -13.09 2.87 -35.69
N LYS A 271 -12.35 3.78 -36.32
CA LYS A 271 -12.17 3.87 -37.75
C LYS A 271 -11.05 2.96 -38.21
N SER A 272 -9.86 3.11 -37.64
CA SER A 272 -8.68 2.30 -37.89
C SER A 272 -7.72 2.38 -36.73
N ILE A 273 -6.84 1.38 -36.61
CA ILE A 273 -5.63 1.47 -35.79
C ILE A 273 -4.45 1.14 -36.70
N GLN A 274 -3.46 2.01 -36.71
CA GLN A 274 -2.23 1.87 -37.49
C GLN A 274 -1.03 1.94 -36.57
N LEU A 275 -0.01 1.14 -36.87
CA LEU A 275 1.30 1.23 -36.25
C LEU A 275 2.13 2.24 -37.00
N ASP A 276 2.79 3.14 -36.31
CA ASP A 276 3.69 4.15 -36.84
C ASP A 276 4.96 4.24 -36.00
N GLY A 277 6.02 4.79 -36.57
CA GLY A 277 7.29 4.94 -35.84
C GLY A 277 8.36 3.91 -36.26
N ASP A 278 9.30 3.64 -35.36
CA ASP A 278 10.45 2.79 -35.60
C ASP A 278 10.32 1.46 -34.88
N TYR A 279 10.24 0.35 -35.62
CA TYR A 279 10.13 -0.99 -35.04
C TYR A 279 11.50 -1.69 -34.85
N LYS A 280 12.60 -1.04 -35.29
CA LYS A 280 13.95 -1.58 -35.26
C LYS A 280 14.05 -2.94 -35.98
N ASP A 281 14.47 -3.96 -35.24
CA ASP A 281 14.61 -5.34 -35.70
C ASP A 281 13.37 -6.22 -35.45
N ILE A 282 12.27 -5.59 -34.98
CA ILE A 282 11.04 -6.33 -34.70
C ILE A 282 10.19 -6.38 -35.97
N PRO A 283 9.83 -7.58 -36.46
CA PRO A 283 8.99 -7.68 -37.65
C PRO A 283 7.57 -7.18 -37.32
N GLU A 284 6.99 -6.40 -38.22
CA GLU A 284 5.61 -5.89 -38.07
C GLU A 284 4.60 -7.03 -37.89
N SER A 285 4.89 -8.20 -38.51
CA SER A 285 4.09 -9.41 -38.34
C SER A 285 4.00 -9.93 -36.90
N ALA A 286 4.92 -9.53 -36.01
CA ALA A 286 4.85 -9.86 -34.59
C ALA A 286 3.98 -8.87 -33.79
N LEU A 287 3.78 -7.66 -34.30
CA LEU A 287 3.02 -6.59 -33.64
C LEU A 287 1.57 -6.51 -34.10
N THR A 288 1.32 -6.64 -35.41
CA THR A 288 -0.01 -6.53 -36.02
C THR A 288 -1.07 -7.47 -35.40
N PRO A 289 -0.79 -8.75 -35.09
CA PRO A 289 -1.77 -9.65 -34.48
C PRO A 289 -2.18 -9.26 -33.05
N LEU A 290 -1.41 -8.37 -32.39
CA LEU A 290 -1.71 -7.89 -31.04
C LEU A 290 -2.82 -6.85 -31.05
N ILE A 291 -3.12 -6.26 -32.22
CA ILE A 291 -4.23 -5.34 -32.41
C ILE A 291 -5.50 -6.14 -32.64
N THR A 292 -6.28 -6.30 -31.58
CA THR A 292 -7.51 -7.11 -31.61
C THR A 292 -8.74 -6.31 -32.01
N VAL A 293 -8.64 -5.00 -32.06
CA VAL A 293 -9.73 -4.07 -32.37
C VAL A 293 -9.99 -4.05 -33.89
N LYS A 294 -11.28 -4.05 -34.26
CA LYS A 294 -11.71 -4.00 -35.67
C LYS A 294 -12.42 -2.68 -36.00
N PRO A 295 -12.29 -2.17 -37.24
CA PRO A 295 -13.05 -1.02 -37.69
C PRO A 295 -14.56 -1.20 -37.50
N GLY A 296 -15.26 -0.14 -37.07
CA GLY A 296 -16.68 -0.13 -36.78
C GLY A 296 -17.09 -0.60 -35.39
N GLN A 297 -16.19 -1.20 -34.61
CA GLN A 297 -16.44 -1.54 -33.21
C GLN A 297 -16.58 -0.27 -32.35
N ILE A 298 -17.39 -0.33 -31.32
CA ILE A 298 -17.46 0.71 -30.29
C ILE A 298 -16.09 0.82 -29.62
N ILE A 299 -15.63 2.04 -29.37
CA ILE A 299 -14.38 2.27 -28.67
C ILE A 299 -14.47 1.67 -27.26
N ASN A 300 -13.47 0.84 -26.95
CA ASN A 300 -13.26 0.30 -25.63
C ASN A 300 -11.83 0.62 -25.20
N GLN A 301 -11.70 1.52 -24.21
CA GLN A 301 -10.42 2.03 -23.76
C GLN A 301 -9.55 0.94 -23.13
N GLU A 302 -10.16 0.00 -22.41
CA GLU A 302 -9.45 -1.14 -21.81
C GLU A 302 -8.83 -2.04 -22.88
N THR A 303 -9.58 -2.34 -23.94
CA THR A 303 -9.06 -3.14 -25.07
C THR A 303 -7.91 -2.42 -25.76
N LEU A 304 -8.03 -1.09 -25.99
CA LEU A 304 -6.94 -0.30 -26.56
C LEU A 304 -5.69 -0.32 -25.67
N ASN A 305 -5.86 -0.10 -24.38
CA ASN A 305 -4.75 -0.12 -23.41
C ASN A 305 -4.08 -1.51 -23.36
N LYS A 306 -4.88 -2.59 -23.40
CA LYS A 306 -4.36 -3.95 -23.45
C LYS A 306 -3.56 -4.25 -24.72
N ASN A 307 -4.02 -3.76 -25.87
CA ASN A 307 -3.27 -3.87 -27.12
C ASN A 307 -1.93 -3.14 -27.02
N ILE A 308 -1.93 -1.91 -26.49
CA ILE A 308 -0.71 -1.11 -26.26
C ILE A 308 0.25 -1.85 -25.31
N GLU A 309 -0.27 -2.40 -24.22
CA GLU A 309 0.52 -3.17 -23.25
C GLU A 309 1.13 -4.42 -23.89
N ASN A 310 0.35 -5.15 -24.68
CA ASN A 310 0.83 -6.34 -25.39
C ASN A 310 1.95 -5.98 -26.38
N ILE A 311 1.83 -4.85 -27.09
CA ILE A 311 2.88 -4.34 -27.99
C ILE A 311 4.13 -4.02 -27.17
N LYS A 312 4.03 -3.26 -26.07
CA LYS A 312 5.15 -2.94 -25.20
C LYS A 312 5.84 -4.19 -24.64
N ASN A 313 5.06 -5.17 -24.19
CA ASN A 313 5.58 -6.44 -23.68
C ASN A 313 6.30 -7.22 -24.77
N THR A 314 5.75 -7.24 -25.99
CA THR A 314 6.40 -7.90 -27.13
C THR A 314 7.71 -7.20 -27.49
N MET A 315 7.76 -5.88 -27.50
CA MET A 315 9.00 -5.13 -27.69
C MET A 315 10.01 -5.41 -26.58
N GLY A 316 9.54 -5.53 -25.32
CA GLY A 316 10.35 -5.96 -24.18
C GLY A 316 10.99 -7.34 -24.40
N ASN A 317 10.31 -8.27 -25.07
CA ASN A 317 10.88 -9.59 -25.38
C ASN A 317 12.06 -9.51 -26.39
N TYR A 318 12.17 -8.42 -27.15
CA TYR A 318 13.29 -8.14 -28.05
C TYR A 318 14.36 -7.22 -27.42
N GLY A 319 14.26 -6.97 -26.10
CA GLY A 319 15.23 -6.16 -25.35
C GLY A 319 14.89 -4.71 -25.16
N TYR A 320 13.77 -4.22 -25.68
CA TYR A 320 13.37 -2.82 -25.57
C TYR A 320 12.54 -2.57 -24.31
N ALA A 321 13.21 -2.59 -23.17
CA ALA A 321 12.57 -2.49 -21.84
C ALA A 321 11.79 -1.19 -21.62
N PHE A 322 12.22 -0.11 -22.27
CA PHE A 322 11.62 1.22 -22.11
C PHE A 322 10.87 1.68 -23.37
N ALA A 323 10.43 0.72 -24.20
CA ALA A 323 9.64 1.02 -25.36
C ALA A 323 8.39 1.82 -24.98
N ASN A 324 8.17 2.92 -25.71
CA ASN A 324 6.98 3.73 -25.57
C ASN A 324 6.06 3.52 -26.78
N VAL A 325 4.77 3.32 -26.50
CA VAL A 325 3.72 3.23 -27.52
C VAL A 325 2.68 4.28 -27.17
N ASN A 326 2.64 5.33 -27.95
CA ASN A 326 1.78 6.48 -27.71
C ASN A 326 0.59 6.46 -28.68
N PRO A 327 -0.65 6.29 -28.20
CA PRO A 327 -1.83 6.37 -29.04
C PRO A 327 -2.14 7.83 -29.38
N VAL A 328 -2.06 8.18 -30.64
CA VAL A 328 -2.45 9.49 -31.16
C VAL A 328 -3.84 9.37 -31.81
N PRO A 329 -4.91 9.90 -31.20
CA PRO A 329 -6.25 9.85 -31.73
C PRO A 329 -6.45 10.91 -32.84
N ASP A 330 -7.06 10.51 -33.94
CA ASP A 330 -7.64 11.40 -34.96
C ASP A 330 -9.16 11.27 -34.91
N VAL A 331 -9.82 12.28 -34.33
CA VAL A 331 -11.25 12.26 -34.00
C VAL A 331 -12.06 12.94 -35.11
N ASN A 332 -12.93 12.17 -35.76
CA ASN A 332 -13.94 12.70 -36.67
C ASN A 332 -15.28 12.88 -35.93
N VAL A 333 -15.52 14.12 -35.50
CA VAL A 333 -16.73 14.48 -34.74
C VAL A 333 -18.01 14.29 -35.55
N LYS A 334 -17.99 14.47 -36.87
CA LYS A 334 -19.18 14.36 -37.74
C LYS A 334 -19.62 12.92 -37.94
N GLU A 335 -18.66 12.00 -38.03
CA GLU A 335 -18.92 10.57 -38.24
C GLU A 335 -18.91 9.78 -36.93
N HIS A 336 -18.62 10.41 -35.79
CA HIS A 336 -18.41 9.78 -34.48
C HIS A 336 -17.43 8.60 -34.57
N THR A 337 -16.30 8.82 -35.27
CA THR A 337 -15.25 7.80 -35.43
C THR A 337 -13.89 8.32 -34.99
N VAL A 338 -13.03 7.41 -34.51
CA VAL A 338 -11.65 7.73 -34.15
C VAL A 338 -10.71 6.77 -34.87
N ALA A 339 -9.72 7.32 -35.54
CA ALA A 339 -8.56 6.57 -35.99
C ALA A 339 -7.43 6.76 -34.96
N TYR A 340 -6.73 5.69 -34.64
CA TYR A 340 -5.58 5.74 -33.74
C TYR A 340 -4.29 5.42 -34.50
N ASN A 341 -3.32 6.32 -34.42
CA ASN A 341 -1.95 6.04 -34.81
C ASN A 341 -1.16 5.69 -33.53
N LEU A 342 -0.74 4.42 -33.42
CA LEU A 342 0.11 3.97 -32.32
C LEU A 342 1.56 4.27 -32.67
N PHE A 343 2.05 5.43 -32.22
CA PHE A 343 3.42 5.84 -32.43
C PHE A 343 4.36 5.07 -31.51
N ILE A 344 5.27 4.29 -32.11
CA ILE A 344 6.20 3.41 -31.41
C ILE A 344 7.57 4.06 -31.36
N ASP A 345 8.10 4.23 -30.16
CA ASP A 345 9.49 4.58 -29.89
C ASP A 345 10.13 3.46 -29.05
N PRO A 346 10.94 2.59 -29.64
CA PRO A 346 11.55 1.46 -28.96
C PRO A 346 12.66 1.85 -27.96
N GLY A 347 13.28 3.01 -28.16
CA GLY A 347 14.47 3.38 -27.41
C GLY A 347 15.69 2.51 -27.74
N LYS A 348 16.46 2.13 -26.70
CA LYS A 348 17.66 1.29 -26.82
C LYS A 348 17.40 -0.12 -26.31
N LYS A 349 18.18 -1.10 -26.79
CA LYS A 349 18.25 -2.43 -26.19
C LYS A 349 18.89 -2.36 -24.82
N ILE A 350 18.30 -3.03 -23.87
CA ILE A 350 18.68 -3.02 -22.45
C ILE A 350 19.16 -4.40 -22.05
N TYR A 351 20.21 -4.45 -21.24
CA TYR A 351 20.77 -5.67 -20.66
C TYR A 351 20.59 -5.65 -19.15
N ILE A 352 20.37 -6.81 -18.57
CA ILE A 352 20.36 -6.98 -17.11
C ILE A 352 21.81 -7.01 -16.63
N ARG A 353 22.19 -6.08 -15.76
CA ARG A 353 23.52 -6.07 -15.16
C ARG A 353 23.62 -7.06 -14.00
N ASN A 354 22.78 -6.88 -12.99
CA ASN A 354 22.75 -7.70 -11.79
C ASN A 354 21.31 -8.05 -11.41
N VAL A 355 21.17 -9.20 -10.73
CA VAL A 355 19.93 -9.61 -10.08
C VAL A 355 20.08 -9.50 -8.58
N ASN A 356 19.42 -8.51 -7.99
CA ASN A 356 19.45 -8.22 -6.55
C ASN A 356 18.22 -8.83 -5.87
N ILE A 357 18.44 -9.69 -4.89
CA ILE A 357 17.37 -10.32 -4.11
C ILE A 357 17.34 -9.70 -2.72
N SER A 358 16.15 -9.42 -2.20
CA SER A 358 15.96 -8.81 -0.88
C SER A 358 14.65 -9.24 -0.21
N GLY A 359 14.62 -9.21 1.12
CA GLY A 359 13.44 -9.59 1.93
C GLY A 359 13.33 -11.08 2.21
N ASN A 360 14.34 -11.87 1.86
CA ASN A 360 14.42 -13.31 2.08
C ASN A 360 15.22 -13.65 3.34
N ASP A 361 14.69 -13.26 4.51
CA ASP A 361 15.39 -13.44 5.79
C ASP A 361 15.57 -14.91 6.20
N LYS A 362 14.64 -15.78 5.80
CA LYS A 362 14.64 -17.22 6.08
C LYS A 362 14.95 -18.06 4.85
N THR A 363 14.40 -17.68 3.69
CA THR A 363 14.56 -18.43 2.44
C THR A 363 15.94 -18.16 1.84
N ARG A 364 16.66 -19.23 1.51
CA ARG A 364 17.99 -19.14 0.92
C ARG A 364 17.93 -18.53 -0.48
N ASP A 365 18.90 -17.69 -0.81
CA ASP A 365 19.03 -17.02 -2.11
C ASP A 365 18.89 -17.99 -3.30
N VAL A 366 19.55 -19.15 -3.23
CA VAL A 366 19.51 -20.18 -4.27
C VAL A 366 18.08 -20.67 -4.57
N VAL A 367 17.17 -20.63 -3.59
CA VAL A 367 15.77 -21.07 -3.78
C VAL A 367 15.01 -20.09 -4.66
N ILE A 368 15.31 -18.79 -4.52
CA ILE A 368 14.72 -17.73 -5.35
C ILE A 368 15.40 -17.74 -6.72
N ARG A 369 16.73 -17.69 -6.74
CA ARG A 369 17.52 -17.57 -7.97
C ARG A 369 17.27 -18.68 -8.99
N ARG A 370 17.05 -19.92 -8.56
CA ARG A 370 16.72 -21.05 -9.45
C ARG A 370 15.37 -20.94 -10.14
N GLU A 371 14.46 -20.13 -9.60
CA GLU A 371 13.14 -19.89 -10.21
C GLU A 371 13.18 -18.78 -11.26
N LEU A 372 14.22 -17.96 -11.28
CA LEU A 372 14.36 -16.89 -12.25
C LEU A 372 14.64 -17.44 -13.64
N ARG A 373 14.04 -16.80 -14.65
CA ARG A 373 14.25 -17.10 -16.08
C ARG A 373 15.07 -16.02 -16.75
N GLN A 374 14.99 -14.81 -16.24
CA GLN A 374 15.86 -13.72 -16.66
C GLN A 374 17.21 -13.85 -15.96
N GLU A 375 18.28 -13.97 -16.74
CA GLU A 375 19.64 -14.13 -16.25
C GLU A 375 20.40 -12.80 -16.20
N GLU A 376 21.47 -12.75 -15.41
CA GLU A 376 22.44 -11.65 -15.40
C GLU A 376 23.23 -11.62 -16.71
N ALA A 377 23.66 -10.44 -17.12
CA ALA A 377 24.35 -10.16 -18.38
C ALA A 377 23.56 -10.52 -19.67
N ALA A 378 22.33 -10.98 -19.53
CA ALA A 378 21.46 -11.30 -20.67
C ALA A 378 20.67 -10.07 -21.15
N LEU A 379 20.21 -10.14 -22.39
CA LEU A 379 19.28 -9.16 -22.94
C LEU A 379 17.99 -9.16 -22.11
N TYR A 380 17.45 -7.99 -21.82
CA TYR A 380 16.17 -7.85 -21.15
C TYR A 380 15.07 -8.61 -21.92
N ASN A 381 14.28 -9.37 -21.19
CA ASN A 381 13.13 -10.08 -21.73
C ASN A 381 11.93 -9.96 -20.79
N SER A 382 10.89 -9.26 -21.26
CA SER A 382 9.68 -9.02 -20.46
C SER A 382 8.96 -10.30 -20.07
N ALA A 383 8.91 -11.29 -20.98
CA ALA A 383 8.28 -12.58 -20.72
C ALA A 383 9.04 -13.38 -19.64
N ASP A 384 10.38 -13.36 -19.68
CA ASP A 384 11.22 -14.09 -18.72
C ASP A 384 11.13 -13.45 -17.32
N ILE A 385 11.06 -12.11 -17.25
CA ILE A 385 10.85 -11.39 -15.99
C ILE A 385 9.48 -11.73 -15.40
N LYS A 386 8.43 -11.66 -16.21
CA LYS A 386 7.08 -12.03 -15.79
C LYS A 386 7.03 -13.49 -15.34
N ARG A 387 7.63 -14.39 -16.12
CA ARG A 387 7.69 -15.82 -15.80
C ARG A 387 8.44 -16.07 -14.49
N SER A 388 9.54 -15.34 -14.25
CA SER A 388 10.28 -15.40 -12.98
C SER A 388 9.38 -15.06 -11.81
N LYS A 389 8.60 -13.99 -11.93
CA LYS A 389 7.63 -13.58 -10.90
C LYS A 389 6.56 -14.66 -10.68
N ASP A 390 5.93 -15.16 -11.76
CA ASP A 390 4.87 -16.18 -11.68
C ASP A 390 5.38 -17.45 -10.98
N ARG A 391 6.62 -17.87 -11.27
CA ARG A 391 7.23 -19.04 -10.63
C ARG A 391 7.47 -18.83 -9.14
N LEU A 392 7.93 -17.66 -8.74
CA LEU A 392 8.11 -17.32 -7.32
C LEU A 392 6.77 -17.27 -6.58
N ASP A 393 5.73 -16.72 -7.21
CA ASP A 393 4.39 -16.65 -6.62
C ASP A 393 3.79 -18.06 -6.41
N VAL A 394 4.01 -18.98 -7.35
CA VAL A 394 3.53 -20.39 -7.26
C VAL A 394 4.18 -21.18 -6.12
N LEU A 395 5.40 -20.81 -5.67
CA LEU A 395 6.04 -21.48 -4.52
C LEU A 395 5.21 -21.40 -3.23
N GLY A 396 4.43 -20.31 -3.06
CA GLY A 396 3.65 -20.07 -1.85
C GLY A 396 4.50 -19.71 -0.62
N TYR A 397 5.81 -19.46 -0.79
CA TYR A 397 6.71 -19.07 0.30
C TYR A 397 6.64 -17.60 0.65
N PHE A 398 6.04 -16.80 -0.24
CA PHE A 398 5.97 -15.34 -0.14
C PHE A 398 4.53 -14.84 -0.13
N LYS A 399 4.25 -13.80 0.67
CA LYS A 399 2.98 -13.07 0.65
C LYS A 399 2.86 -12.19 -0.57
N SER A 400 4.00 -11.63 -0.99
CA SER A 400 4.12 -10.83 -2.20
C SER A 400 5.51 -10.96 -2.78
N THR A 401 5.57 -10.97 -4.10
CA THR A 401 6.80 -10.94 -4.89
C THR A 401 6.73 -9.73 -5.81
N ASP A 402 7.71 -8.86 -5.74
CA ASP A 402 7.85 -7.70 -6.61
C ASP A 402 9.14 -7.83 -7.40
N VAL A 403 9.02 -7.82 -8.73
CA VAL A 403 10.16 -7.91 -9.66
C VAL A 403 10.18 -6.64 -10.48
N THR A 404 11.14 -5.79 -10.22
CA THR A 404 11.28 -4.48 -10.86
C THR A 404 12.66 -4.32 -11.46
N THR A 405 12.78 -3.40 -12.42
CA THR A 405 14.07 -3.04 -13.01
C THR A 405 14.37 -1.59 -12.75
N THR A 406 15.63 -1.29 -12.39
CA THR A 406 16.10 0.07 -12.14
C THR A 406 17.27 0.40 -13.05
N PRO A 407 17.24 1.57 -13.74
CA PRO A 407 18.35 2.01 -14.56
C PRO A 407 19.64 2.16 -13.75
N VAL A 408 20.77 1.78 -14.35
CA VAL A 408 22.08 1.95 -13.75
C VAL A 408 22.55 3.39 -13.96
N PRO A 409 22.87 4.15 -12.91
CA PRO A 409 23.36 5.52 -13.05
C PRO A 409 24.60 5.61 -13.95
N GLY A 410 24.55 6.50 -14.93
CA GLY A 410 25.67 6.72 -15.87
C GLY A 410 25.80 5.69 -17.00
N VAL A 411 24.92 4.69 -17.08
CA VAL A 411 24.91 3.67 -18.16
C VAL A 411 23.51 3.66 -18.79
N ASN A 412 23.45 3.81 -20.10
CA ASN A 412 22.18 4.03 -20.82
C ASN A 412 21.52 2.75 -21.38
N ASP A 413 22.20 1.61 -21.28
CA ASP A 413 21.80 0.33 -21.87
C ASP A 413 21.77 -0.82 -20.86
N GLN A 414 21.86 -0.51 -19.56
CA GLN A 414 21.81 -1.51 -18.51
C GLN A 414 20.82 -1.16 -17.40
N VAL A 415 20.21 -2.20 -16.85
CA VAL A 415 19.34 -2.13 -15.66
C VAL A 415 19.73 -3.20 -14.66
N ASP A 416 19.50 -2.93 -13.39
CA ASP A 416 19.52 -3.95 -12.35
C ASP A 416 18.09 -4.50 -12.16
N MET A 417 17.95 -5.82 -12.11
CA MET A 417 16.70 -6.48 -11.76
C MET A 417 16.63 -6.65 -10.24
N ASN A 418 15.63 -6.08 -9.61
CA ASN A 418 15.41 -6.17 -8.17
C ASN A 418 14.23 -7.10 -7.89
N VAL A 419 14.51 -8.19 -7.19
CA VAL A 419 13.51 -9.17 -6.73
C VAL A 419 13.32 -8.94 -5.25
N LYS A 420 12.21 -8.28 -4.89
CA LYS A 420 11.85 -8.04 -3.49
C LYS A 420 10.73 -8.97 -3.09
N VAL A 421 10.97 -9.77 -2.05
CA VAL A 421 9.99 -10.72 -1.52
C VAL A 421 9.58 -10.34 -0.10
N VAL A 422 8.34 -10.67 0.26
CA VAL A 422 7.86 -10.61 1.64
C VAL A 422 7.51 -12.02 2.05
N GLU A 423 8.25 -12.58 2.99
CA GLU A 423 8.09 -13.98 3.40
C GLU A 423 6.73 -14.27 4.03
N ASN A 424 6.21 -15.44 3.72
CA ASN A 424 5.00 -15.99 4.29
C ASN A 424 5.34 -17.04 5.37
N ASN A 425 4.36 -17.38 6.18
CA ASN A 425 4.47 -18.54 7.04
C ASN A 425 4.30 -19.82 6.20
N THR A 426 5.37 -20.61 6.07
CA THR A 426 5.40 -21.83 5.28
C THR A 426 5.08 -23.09 6.08
N GLY A 427 4.87 -22.96 7.38
CA GLY A 427 4.38 -24.01 8.26
C GLY A 427 2.88 -23.95 8.46
N SER A 428 2.19 -25.07 8.40
CA SER A 428 0.77 -25.19 8.69
C SER A 428 0.49 -26.39 9.60
N ILE A 429 -0.43 -26.20 10.53
CA ILE A 429 -1.01 -27.25 11.35
C ILE A 429 -2.49 -27.23 11.06
N ASN A 430 -3.03 -28.39 10.69
CA ASN A 430 -4.45 -28.56 10.42
C ASN A 430 -5.01 -29.63 11.36
N PHE A 431 -6.23 -29.37 11.83
CA PHE A 431 -7.02 -30.32 12.60
C PHE A 431 -8.47 -30.26 12.11
N GLY A 432 -9.04 -31.43 11.86
CA GLY A 432 -10.42 -31.54 11.37
C GLY A 432 -11.18 -32.63 12.12
N VAL A 433 -12.45 -32.36 12.38
CA VAL A 433 -13.42 -33.33 12.92
C VAL A 433 -14.56 -33.42 11.95
N GLY A 434 -14.95 -34.63 11.58
CA GLY A 434 -16.07 -34.91 10.71
C GLY A 434 -16.90 -36.07 11.23
N TYR A 435 -18.09 -36.25 10.65
CA TYR A 435 -18.93 -37.42 10.88
C TYR A 435 -19.46 -37.91 9.53
N ALA A 436 -19.31 -39.20 9.30
CA ALA A 436 -19.89 -39.85 8.13
C ALA A 436 -20.64 -41.12 8.54
N GLN A 437 -21.82 -41.33 7.92
CA GLN A 437 -22.60 -42.53 8.17
C GLN A 437 -21.80 -43.77 7.80
N GLY A 438 -21.71 -44.75 8.70
CA GLY A 438 -20.93 -45.96 8.54
C GLY A 438 -19.45 -45.83 8.96
N GLN A 439 -18.88 -44.64 8.97
CA GLN A 439 -17.50 -44.40 9.45
C GLN A 439 -17.45 -43.80 10.86
N GLY A 440 -18.58 -43.26 11.36
CA GLY A 440 -18.64 -42.58 12.64
C GLY A 440 -17.90 -41.26 12.64
N VAL A 441 -17.29 -40.94 13.77
CA VAL A 441 -16.44 -39.74 13.93
C VAL A 441 -15.11 -39.93 13.20
N ILE A 442 -14.74 -38.96 12.39
CA ILE A 442 -13.46 -38.89 11.68
C ILE A 442 -12.63 -37.77 12.27
N LEU A 443 -11.41 -38.09 12.68
CA LEU A 443 -10.44 -37.11 13.17
C LEU A 443 -9.26 -37.07 12.19
N ASN A 444 -8.90 -35.88 11.74
CA ASN A 444 -7.75 -35.65 10.87
C ASN A 444 -6.80 -34.66 11.54
N GLY A 445 -5.52 -34.91 11.46
CA GLY A 445 -4.49 -33.99 11.91
C GLY A 445 -3.31 -34.00 10.94
N GLY A 446 -2.70 -32.85 10.71
CA GLY A 446 -1.53 -32.75 9.86
C GLY A 446 -0.63 -31.59 10.22
N ILE A 447 0.65 -31.80 10.02
CA ILE A 447 1.70 -30.76 10.13
C ILE A 447 2.44 -30.77 8.81
N THR A 448 2.53 -29.61 8.15
CA THR A 448 3.25 -29.45 6.89
C THR A 448 4.20 -28.27 6.99
N GLN A 449 5.43 -28.45 6.55
CA GLN A 449 6.42 -27.40 6.38
C GLN A 449 6.89 -27.38 4.93
N SER A 450 6.49 -26.37 4.17
CA SER A 450 6.75 -26.30 2.71
C SER A 450 8.14 -25.76 2.35
N ASN A 451 8.80 -25.04 3.27
CA ASN A 451 10.14 -24.47 3.07
C ASN A 451 11.01 -24.78 4.30
N LEU A 452 11.39 -26.05 4.45
CA LEU A 452 12.11 -26.55 5.62
C LEU A 452 13.49 -25.88 5.72
N PHE A 453 13.72 -25.12 6.80
CA PHE A 453 14.94 -24.34 7.05
C PHE A 453 15.35 -23.43 5.87
N GLY A 454 14.37 -22.90 5.15
CA GLY A 454 14.61 -22.01 4.01
C GLY A 454 15.24 -22.69 2.78
N SER A 455 15.27 -24.02 2.73
CA SER A 455 15.92 -24.79 1.67
C SER A 455 15.04 -25.07 0.45
N GLY A 456 13.74 -24.69 0.52
CA GLY A 456 12.74 -25.04 -0.48
C GLY A 456 12.31 -26.52 -0.46
N LYS A 457 12.76 -27.30 0.52
CA LYS A 457 12.33 -28.69 0.73
C LYS A 457 11.06 -28.71 1.55
N SER A 458 10.23 -29.73 1.36
CA SER A 458 9.00 -29.89 2.14
C SER A 458 8.98 -31.17 2.95
N ALA A 459 8.37 -31.10 4.12
CA ALA A 459 8.08 -32.26 4.94
C ALA A 459 6.64 -32.17 5.47
N SER A 460 5.94 -33.29 5.52
CA SER A 460 4.58 -33.35 6.07
C SER A 460 4.37 -34.65 6.84
N LEU A 461 3.65 -34.53 7.96
CA LEU A 461 3.13 -35.65 8.75
C LEU A 461 1.61 -35.49 8.79
N ASN A 462 0.90 -36.53 8.34
CA ASN A 462 -0.55 -36.55 8.37
C ASN A 462 -1.03 -37.80 9.10
N ALA A 463 -2.07 -37.65 9.89
CA ALA A 463 -2.75 -38.74 10.57
C ALA A 463 -4.26 -38.57 10.44
N SER A 464 -4.96 -39.67 10.19
CA SER A 464 -6.42 -39.71 10.14
C SER A 464 -6.92 -40.96 10.83
N THR A 465 -8.03 -40.85 11.56
CA THR A 465 -8.65 -41.99 12.23
C THR A 465 -10.17 -41.89 12.16
N SER A 466 -10.78 -43.04 11.88
CA SER A 466 -12.23 -43.24 11.94
C SER A 466 -12.53 -44.68 12.39
N ALA A 467 -13.78 -45.06 12.51
CA ALA A 467 -14.16 -46.44 12.85
C ALA A 467 -13.70 -47.47 11.79
N LEU A 468 -13.58 -47.07 10.52
CA LEU A 468 -13.19 -47.94 9.42
C LEU A 468 -11.75 -47.77 8.95
N ASN A 469 -11.22 -46.53 9.01
CA ASN A 469 -9.91 -46.18 8.45
C ASN A 469 -9.02 -45.54 9.51
N GLN A 470 -7.79 -45.98 9.57
CA GLN A 470 -6.71 -45.32 10.30
C GLN A 470 -5.54 -45.17 9.34
N SER A 471 -4.93 -44.00 9.31
CA SER A 471 -3.76 -43.73 8.47
C SER A 471 -2.79 -42.78 9.14
N ILE A 472 -1.52 -43.06 8.98
CA ILE A 472 -0.43 -42.14 9.29
C ILE A 472 0.52 -42.12 8.12
N SER A 473 0.97 -40.95 7.71
CA SER A 473 1.92 -40.80 6.60
C SER A 473 2.94 -39.71 6.91
N LEU A 474 4.19 -40.01 6.59
CA LEU A 474 5.32 -39.08 6.61
C LEU A 474 5.83 -38.92 5.18
N SER A 475 5.86 -37.69 4.69
CA SER A 475 6.34 -37.35 3.35
C SER A 475 7.46 -36.33 3.44
N PHE A 476 8.49 -36.50 2.62
CA PHE A 476 9.56 -35.53 2.42
C PHE A 476 9.79 -35.36 0.91
N THR A 477 10.01 -34.11 0.46
CA THR A 477 10.28 -33.82 -0.96
C THR A 477 11.36 -32.75 -1.09
N ASP A 478 12.36 -33.03 -1.91
CA ASP A 478 13.31 -32.06 -2.44
C ASP A 478 12.92 -31.72 -3.88
N PRO A 479 12.38 -30.54 -4.18
CA PRO A 479 11.89 -30.19 -5.52
C PRO A 479 13.03 -29.95 -6.53
N TYR A 480 14.25 -29.74 -6.04
CA TYR A 480 15.45 -29.52 -6.85
C TYR A 480 16.59 -30.44 -6.38
N TYR A 481 16.35 -31.73 -6.38
CA TYR A 481 17.40 -32.74 -6.10
C TYR A 481 18.53 -32.63 -7.10
N MET A 482 18.21 -32.39 -8.37
CA MET A 482 19.17 -32.06 -9.44
C MET A 482 18.96 -30.60 -9.90
N SER A 483 20.03 -30.00 -10.44
CA SER A 483 20.03 -28.61 -10.93
C SER A 483 19.01 -28.34 -12.05
N ASN A 484 18.64 -29.36 -12.81
CA ASN A 484 17.64 -29.27 -13.88
C ASN A 484 16.19 -29.22 -13.36
N GLY A 485 15.96 -29.21 -12.05
CA GLY A 485 14.63 -29.19 -11.45
C GLY A 485 13.98 -30.56 -11.29
N THR A 486 14.76 -31.65 -11.43
CA THR A 486 14.29 -32.99 -11.07
C THR A 486 14.09 -33.07 -9.55
N SER A 487 12.90 -33.46 -9.13
CA SER A 487 12.58 -33.64 -7.72
C SER A 487 12.82 -35.06 -7.23
N LEU A 488 13.03 -35.20 -5.92
CA LEU A 488 13.10 -36.51 -5.25
C LEU A 488 12.27 -36.44 -3.96
N GLY A 489 11.38 -37.41 -3.79
CA GLY A 489 10.50 -37.50 -2.62
C GLY A 489 10.50 -38.88 -2.01
N TYR A 490 10.25 -38.94 -0.71
CA TYR A 490 10.12 -40.16 0.07
C TYR A 490 8.82 -40.12 0.85
N ASP A 491 8.04 -41.20 0.81
CA ASP A 491 6.84 -41.39 1.60
C ASP A 491 6.96 -42.68 2.40
N ILE A 492 6.55 -42.62 3.66
CA ILE A 492 6.35 -43.80 4.52
C ILE A 492 4.92 -43.67 5.06
N TYR A 493 4.15 -44.72 4.95
CA TYR A 493 2.77 -44.71 5.38
C TYR A 493 2.35 -46.04 5.97
N ASP A 494 1.46 -45.96 6.96
CA ASP A 494 0.73 -47.07 7.55
C ASP A 494 -0.77 -46.78 7.47
N THR A 495 -1.53 -47.69 6.90
CA THR A 495 -2.99 -47.55 6.74
C THR A 495 -3.67 -48.85 7.18
N ALA A 496 -4.69 -48.71 8.03
CA ALA A 496 -5.53 -49.82 8.42
C ALA A 496 -6.97 -49.57 8.00
N TYR A 497 -7.53 -50.52 7.27
CA TYR A 497 -8.94 -50.54 6.88
C TYR A 497 -9.63 -51.71 7.56
N THR A 498 -10.60 -51.40 8.47
CA THR A 498 -11.25 -52.36 9.34
C THR A 498 -12.79 -52.39 9.20
N PRO A 499 -13.32 -52.76 8.00
CA PRO A 499 -14.76 -52.74 7.75
C PRO A 499 -15.55 -53.79 8.56
N ASN A 500 -14.88 -54.78 9.14
CA ASN A 500 -15.49 -55.75 10.04
C ASN A 500 -16.01 -55.10 11.34
N ASN A 501 -15.44 -53.97 11.81
CA ASN A 501 -15.91 -53.22 12.96
C ASN A 501 -17.31 -52.63 12.75
N ALA A 502 -17.65 -52.32 11.50
CA ALA A 502 -18.98 -51.80 11.14
C ALA A 502 -19.89 -52.89 10.53
N GLY A 503 -19.50 -54.15 10.54
CA GLY A 503 -20.27 -55.26 9.97
C GLY A 503 -20.38 -55.27 8.43
N ILE A 504 -19.54 -54.48 7.74
CA ILE A 504 -19.58 -54.32 6.27
C ILE A 504 -18.87 -55.48 5.57
N SER A 505 -17.76 -55.95 6.13
CA SER A 505 -16.98 -57.05 5.55
C SER A 505 -16.31 -57.90 6.63
N PRO A 506 -16.11 -59.20 6.44
CA PRO A 506 -15.48 -60.08 7.42
C PRO A 506 -13.95 -59.97 7.49
N TYR A 507 -13.32 -59.07 6.71
CA TYR A 507 -11.85 -58.90 6.70
C TYR A 507 -11.42 -57.49 7.10
N SER A 508 -10.17 -57.35 7.50
CA SER A 508 -9.46 -56.09 7.65
C SER A 508 -8.12 -56.12 6.93
N THR A 509 -7.65 -54.97 6.51
CA THR A 509 -6.37 -54.88 5.80
C THR A 509 -5.51 -53.81 6.51
N THR A 510 -4.26 -54.20 6.77
CA THR A 510 -3.23 -53.25 7.22
C THR A 510 -2.14 -53.18 6.16
N THR A 511 -1.79 -51.99 5.73
CA THR A 511 -0.78 -51.75 4.70
C THR A 511 0.32 -50.86 5.27
N LEU A 512 1.52 -51.40 5.38
CA LEU A 512 2.74 -50.65 5.65
C LEU A 512 3.48 -50.45 4.32
N GLY A 513 3.69 -49.21 3.90
CA GLY A 513 4.30 -48.86 2.63
C GLY A 513 5.42 -47.85 2.74
N ALA A 514 6.37 -47.98 1.84
CA ALA A 514 7.40 -46.99 1.59
C ALA A 514 7.50 -46.73 0.08
N ARG A 515 7.60 -45.46 -0.32
CA ARG A 515 7.61 -45.03 -1.72
C ARG A 515 8.70 -44.01 -1.98
N VAL A 516 9.37 -44.12 -3.10
CA VAL A 516 10.28 -43.11 -3.64
C VAL A 516 9.60 -42.51 -4.87
N ARG A 517 9.54 -41.18 -4.92
CA ARG A 517 8.95 -40.43 -6.03
C ARG A 517 10.02 -39.57 -6.67
N THR A 518 9.98 -39.45 -7.99
CA THR A 518 10.77 -38.46 -8.74
C THR A 518 9.89 -37.78 -9.78
N SER A 519 10.11 -36.49 -9.99
CA SER A 519 9.44 -35.71 -11.02
C SER A 519 10.48 -35.02 -11.87
N VAL A 520 10.51 -35.41 -13.17
CA VAL A 520 11.48 -34.91 -14.14
C VAL A 520 10.78 -33.87 -15.04
N PRO A 521 11.26 -32.60 -15.11
CA PRO A 521 10.71 -31.64 -16.05
C PRO A 521 11.10 -32.01 -17.49
N VAL A 522 10.12 -32.06 -18.40
CA VAL A 522 10.30 -32.31 -19.82
C VAL A 522 10.21 -31.02 -20.62
N SER A 523 9.34 -30.11 -20.16
CA SER A 523 9.22 -28.76 -20.68
C SER A 523 9.07 -27.78 -19.53
N GLU A 524 8.88 -26.51 -19.84
CA GLU A 524 8.61 -25.48 -18.82
C GLU A 524 7.29 -25.74 -18.04
N PHE A 525 6.34 -26.42 -18.67
CA PHE A 525 5.01 -26.67 -18.12
C PHE A 525 4.74 -28.13 -17.81
N ASP A 526 5.48 -29.08 -18.43
CA ASP A 526 5.21 -30.49 -18.35
C ASP A 526 6.27 -31.22 -17.53
N ARG A 527 5.82 -32.19 -16.73
CA ARG A 527 6.68 -33.03 -15.90
C ARG A 527 6.22 -34.49 -15.98
N ILE A 528 7.16 -35.41 -16.02
CA ILE A 528 6.91 -36.85 -15.89
C ILE A 528 7.14 -37.23 -14.43
N ASN A 529 6.12 -37.80 -13.80
CA ASN A 529 6.18 -38.29 -12.43
C ASN A 529 6.36 -39.81 -12.44
N LEU A 530 7.37 -40.28 -11.75
CA LEU A 530 7.66 -41.70 -11.58
C LEU A 530 7.68 -42.02 -10.09
N SER A 531 7.13 -43.14 -9.70
CA SER A 531 7.27 -43.62 -8.33
C SER A 531 7.48 -45.12 -8.26
N LEU A 532 8.33 -45.54 -7.34
CA LEU A 532 8.58 -46.93 -6.99
C LEU A 532 8.24 -47.10 -5.51
N GLY A 533 7.34 -48.04 -5.21
CA GLY A 533 6.92 -48.34 -3.85
C GLY A 533 7.02 -49.81 -3.50
N PHE A 534 7.22 -50.03 -2.23
CA PHE A 534 7.09 -51.35 -1.61
C PHE A 534 5.97 -51.30 -0.59
N GLU A 535 5.02 -52.23 -0.66
CA GLU A 535 3.91 -52.36 0.26
C GLU A 535 3.87 -53.79 0.87
N ASN A 536 3.66 -53.82 2.17
CA ASN A 536 3.36 -55.06 2.87
C ASN A 536 1.89 -55.00 3.30
N ASN A 537 1.06 -55.78 2.63
CA ASN A 537 -0.38 -55.88 2.90
C ASN A 537 -0.66 -57.12 3.74
N GLN A 538 -1.18 -56.88 4.95
CA GLN A 538 -1.64 -57.94 5.83
C GLN A 538 -3.18 -57.98 5.84
N ILE A 539 -3.76 -59.07 5.38
CA ILE A 539 -5.21 -59.29 5.36
C ILE A 539 -5.54 -60.23 6.54
N SER A 540 -6.41 -59.77 7.41
CA SER A 540 -6.91 -60.54 8.57
C SER A 540 -8.40 -60.81 8.37
N ILE A 541 -8.76 -62.10 8.36
CA ILE A 541 -10.13 -62.59 8.20
C ILE A 541 -10.63 -63.07 9.58
N LYS A 542 -11.85 -62.74 9.94
CA LYS A 542 -12.44 -63.07 11.25
C LYS A 542 -12.54 -64.57 11.54
N GLN A 543 -12.36 -65.45 10.51
CA GLN A 543 -12.20 -66.88 10.60
C GLN A 543 -10.77 -67.30 10.21
N GLN A 544 -9.84 -67.28 11.13
CA GLN A 544 -8.55 -67.98 11.26
C GLN A 544 -7.57 -68.08 10.04
N TYR A 545 -7.65 -67.28 9.01
CA TYR A 545 -6.66 -67.34 7.90
C TYR A 545 -6.00 -65.98 7.69
N ILE A 546 -4.66 -65.91 7.80
CA ILE A 546 -3.84 -64.72 7.52
C ILE A 546 -3.13 -64.94 6.21
N TYR A 547 -3.36 -64.07 5.21
CA TYR A 547 -2.62 -64.07 3.93
C TYR A 547 -1.67 -62.87 3.93
N TYR A 548 -0.41 -63.13 3.54
CA TYR A 548 0.60 -62.10 3.34
C TYR A 548 0.86 -61.93 1.84
N ASN A 549 0.76 -60.75 1.33
CA ASN A 549 1.21 -60.42 -0.02
C ASN A 549 2.32 -59.36 0.09
N LYS A 550 3.52 -59.69 -0.37
CA LYS A 550 4.65 -58.78 -0.47
C LYS A 550 4.92 -58.54 -1.95
N GLY A 551 4.87 -57.30 -2.42
CA GLY A 551 5.10 -56.96 -3.81
C GLY A 551 5.76 -55.61 -4.03
N ILE A 552 6.50 -55.49 -5.12
CA ILE A 552 7.02 -54.21 -5.63
C ILE A 552 6.02 -53.71 -6.66
N LYS A 553 5.52 -52.47 -6.49
CA LYS A 553 4.62 -51.85 -7.42
C LYS A 553 5.31 -50.67 -8.11
N LEU A 554 5.24 -50.63 -9.43
CA LEU A 554 5.67 -49.49 -10.23
C LEU A 554 4.43 -48.66 -10.62
N PHE A 555 4.45 -47.39 -10.31
CA PHE A 555 3.40 -46.45 -10.69
C PHE A 555 3.98 -45.43 -11.65
N TYR A 556 3.27 -45.11 -12.72
CA TYR A 556 3.60 -44.01 -13.63
C TYR A 556 2.35 -43.16 -13.87
N GLU A 557 2.57 -41.87 -13.96
CA GLU A 557 1.53 -40.90 -14.25
C GLU A 557 2.14 -39.85 -15.18
N ILE A 558 1.43 -39.52 -16.27
CA ILE A 558 1.87 -38.57 -17.31
C ILE A 558 1.16 -37.25 -17.12
#